data_af31d0e76f875df635f073a719c41471
#
_entry.id   af31d0e76f875df635f073a719c41471
#
_cell.length_a   1.000
_cell.length_b   1.000
_cell.length_c   1.000
_cell.angle_alpha   90.00
_cell.angle_beta   90.00
_cell.angle_gamma   90.00
#
_symmetry.space_group_name_H-M   'P 1'
#
loop_
_entity.id
_entity.type
_entity.pdbx_description
1 polymer ?
#
loop_
_entity_poly.entity_id
_entity_poly.type
_entity_poly.pdbx_seq_one_letter_code
_entity_poly.pdbx_strand_id
1 'polypeptide(L)'
;MWAAVIIGLTTSPVCYIMISYGKKKFGFDDALDAFSCHGTGGIWGGLLTGVFSCTAINSSAGNGLVYGEFAQFGAQAAGIGITIVIAVVGTLICYGITRLLTGKIRVDLRDELMGLDVSQHGEAAYPSFNGLDN
;
A
#
# COMPACT_ATOMS: atom_id res chain seq x y z
N MET A 1 -11.45 14.72 17.43
CA MET A 1 -11.10 13.36 17.92
C MET A 1 -12.02 12.27 17.35
N TRP A 2 -13.35 12.41 17.35
CA TRP A 2 -14.30 11.40 16.83
C TRP A 2 -14.06 11.01 15.37
N ALA A 3 -13.71 11.96 14.49
CA ALA A 3 -13.40 11.69 13.07
C ALA A 3 -12.22 10.73 12.90
N ALA A 4 -11.15 10.90 13.68
CA ALA A 4 -10.00 9.99 13.65
C ALA A 4 -10.36 8.57 14.08
N VAL A 5 -11.28 8.43 15.05
CA VAL A 5 -11.80 7.12 15.46
C VAL A 5 -12.57 6.46 14.31
N ILE A 6 -13.45 7.19 13.63
CA ILE A 6 -14.22 6.66 12.49
C ILE A 6 -13.26 6.27 11.34
N ILE A 7 -12.30 7.12 11.00
CA ILE A 7 -11.31 6.83 9.96
C ILE A 7 -10.56 5.54 10.31
N GLY A 8 -10.04 5.41 11.52
CA GLY A 8 -9.30 4.22 11.95
C GLY A 8 -10.16 2.95 11.94
N LEU A 9 -11.37 3.01 12.49
CA LEU A 9 -12.29 1.88 12.54
C LEU A 9 -12.75 1.41 11.16
N THR A 10 -12.91 2.32 10.20
CA THR A 10 -13.36 1.96 8.84
C THR A 10 -12.21 1.55 7.92
N THR A 11 -10.99 2.05 8.15
CA THR A 11 -9.81 1.69 7.33
C THR A 11 -9.47 0.21 7.44
N SER A 12 -9.49 -0.35 8.66
CA SER A 12 -9.15 -1.76 8.88
C SER A 12 -10.03 -2.73 8.09
N PRO A 13 -11.36 -2.70 8.16
CA PRO A 13 -12.20 -3.58 7.35
C PRO A 13 -12.05 -3.34 5.83
N VAL A 14 -11.82 -2.11 5.39
CA VAL A 14 -11.57 -1.81 3.96
C VAL A 14 -10.28 -2.47 3.47
N CYS A 15 -9.19 -2.35 4.22
CA CYS A 15 -7.93 -3.04 3.92
C CYS A 15 -8.11 -4.56 3.96
N TYR A 16 -8.83 -5.10 4.94
CA TYR A 16 -9.10 -6.54 5.04
C TYR A 16 -9.87 -7.07 3.83
N ILE A 17 -10.88 -6.35 3.36
CA ILE A 17 -11.63 -6.70 2.15
C ILE A 17 -10.69 -6.70 0.93
N MET A 18 -9.80 -5.71 0.82
CA MET A 18 -8.83 -5.65 -0.28
C MET A 18 -7.85 -6.82 -0.25
N ILE A 19 -7.33 -7.20 0.93
CA ILE A 19 -6.44 -8.34 1.12
C ILE A 19 -7.16 -9.65 0.75
N SER A 20 -8.36 -9.85 1.29
CA SER A 20 -9.07 -11.13 1.20
C SER A 20 -9.69 -11.39 -0.17
N TYR A 21 -10.24 -10.36 -0.81
CA TYR A 21 -11.00 -10.47 -2.04
C TYR A 21 -10.38 -9.68 -3.20
N GLY A 22 -10.00 -8.43 -2.95
CA GLY A 22 -9.52 -7.53 -3.99
C GLY A 22 -8.23 -8.03 -4.62
N LYS A 23 -7.25 -8.40 -3.81
CA LYS A 23 -5.97 -8.93 -4.25
C LYS A 23 -6.12 -10.14 -5.18
N LYS A 24 -7.00 -11.08 -4.82
CA LYS A 24 -7.29 -12.26 -5.65
C LYS A 24 -8.03 -11.89 -6.93
N LYS A 25 -9.01 -11.00 -6.85
CA LYS A 25 -9.84 -10.58 -7.98
C LYS A 25 -9.03 -9.82 -9.05
N PHE A 26 -8.11 -8.97 -8.63
CA PHE A 26 -7.29 -8.16 -9.52
C PHE A 26 -5.96 -8.85 -9.90
N GLY A 27 -5.63 -9.99 -9.28
CA GLY A 27 -4.41 -10.74 -9.56
C GLY A 27 -3.13 -10.02 -9.13
N PHE A 28 -3.17 -9.23 -8.05
CA PHE A 28 -1.99 -8.53 -7.54
C PHE A 28 -0.98 -9.51 -6.93
N ASP A 29 0.26 -9.43 -7.37
CA ASP A 29 1.40 -10.07 -6.73
C ASP A 29 1.89 -9.16 -5.57
N ASP A 30 1.24 -9.29 -4.43
CA ASP A 30 1.45 -8.46 -3.24
C ASP A 30 1.60 -9.37 -2.00
N ALA A 31 2.77 -10.01 -1.89
CA ALA A 31 3.03 -11.02 -0.87
C ALA A 31 2.93 -10.46 0.56
N LEU A 32 3.32 -9.21 0.76
CA LEU A 32 3.31 -8.53 2.06
C LEU A 32 2.05 -7.67 2.29
N ASP A 33 1.07 -7.75 1.40
CA ASP A 33 -0.15 -6.93 1.44
C ASP A 33 0.12 -5.41 1.50
N ALA A 34 1.27 -4.98 0.95
CA ALA A 34 1.73 -3.60 1.02
C ALA A 34 0.78 -2.64 0.32
N PHE A 35 0.38 -2.95 -0.92
CA PHE A 35 -0.62 -2.15 -1.63
C PHE A 35 -1.99 -2.24 -0.97
N SER A 36 -2.37 -3.44 -0.54
CA SER A 36 -3.67 -3.68 0.10
C SER A 36 -3.84 -2.89 1.39
N CYS A 37 -2.78 -2.75 2.18
CA CYS A 37 -2.79 -1.96 3.42
C CYS A 37 -2.54 -0.47 3.15
N HIS A 38 -1.41 -0.13 2.52
CA HIS A 38 -0.96 1.26 2.41
C HIS A 38 -1.62 2.01 1.25
N GLY A 39 -1.73 1.39 0.07
CA GLY A 39 -2.40 2.01 -1.07
C GLY A 39 -3.88 2.21 -0.81
N THR A 40 -4.60 1.13 -0.48
CA THR A 40 -6.04 1.17 -0.20
C THR A 40 -6.35 1.98 1.04
N GLY A 41 -5.61 1.77 2.13
CA GLY A 41 -5.80 2.51 3.37
C GLY A 41 -5.47 4.00 3.23
N GLY A 42 -4.44 4.34 2.45
CA GLY A 42 -4.08 5.73 2.15
C GLY A 42 -5.14 6.46 1.32
N ILE A 43 -5.67 5.81 0.29
CA ILE A 43 -6.78 6.36 -0.52
C ILE A 43 -8.02 6.57 0.35
N TRP A 44 -8.41 5.54 1.12
CA TRP A 44 -9.57 5.61 2.01
C TRP A 44 -9.43 6.71 3.05
N GLY A 45 -8.31 6.73 3.78
CA GLY A 45 -8.04 7.73 4.81
C GLY A 45 -7.95 9.15 4.25
N GLY A 46 -7.34 9.33 3.08
CA GLY A 46 -7.26 10.61 2.40
C GLY A 46 -8.65 11.15 2.00
N LEU A 47 -9.51 10.31 1.44
CA LEU A 47 -10.89 10.69 1.10
C LEU A 47 -11.69 11.04 2.37
N LEU A 48 -11.58 10.25 3.42
CA LEU A 48 -12.26 10.53 4.69
C LEU A 48 -11.72 11.79 5.39
N THR A 49 -10.44 12.12 5.20
CA THR A 49 -9.91 13.42 5.63
C THR A 49 -10.64 14.57 4.94
N GLY A 50 -10.91 14.46 3.64
CA GLY A 50 -11.73 15.43 2.91
C GLY A 50 -13.19 15.48 3.35
N VAL A 51 -13.72 14.37 3.86
CA VAL A 51 -15.08 14.32 4.43
C VAL A 51 -15.16 15.05 5.80
N PHE A 52 -14.20 14.79 6.69
CA PHE A 52 -14.25 15.21 8.09
C PHE A 52 -13.41 16.44 8.44
N SER A 53 -12.72 17.05 7.47
CA SER A 53 -11.90 18.25 7.71
C SER A 53 -12.70 19.37 8.36
N CYS A 54 -12.07 20.10 9.30
CA CYS A 54 -12.71 21.15 10.08
C CYS A 54 -11.74 22.28 10.35
N THR A 55 -12.10 23.50 9.92
CA THR A 55 -11.32 24.72 10.13
C THR A 55 -11.16 25.11 11.59
N ALA A 56 -12.09 24.70 12.47
CA ALA A 56 -11.99 24.95 13.90
C ALA A 56 -10.84 24.16 14.56
N ILE A 57 -10.38 23.06 13.92
CA ILE A 57 -9.26 22.23 14.42
C ILE A 57 -7.96 22.63 13.70
N ASN A 58 -8.05 22.85 12.37
CA ASN A 58 -6.92 23.28 11.56
C ASN A 58 -7.38 24.44 10.66
N SER A 59 -7.03 25.65 11.03
CA SER A 59 -7.41 26.86 10.32
C SER A 59 -6.83 26.97 8.89
N SER A 60 -5.79 26.21 8.59
CA SER A 60 -5.18 26.16 7.25
C SER A 60 -5.88 25.18 6.30
N ALA A 61 -6.77 24.33 6.80
CA ALA A 61 -7.57 23.40 6.01
C ALA A 61 -8.95 24.02 5.72
N GLY A 62 -9.58 23.58 4.62
CA GLY A 62 -11.01 23.87 4.38
C GLY A 62 -11.90 22.94 5.21
N ASN A 63 -13.18 23.29 5.33
CA ASN A 63 -14.19 22.39 5.88
C ASN A 63 -14.50 21.25 4.88
N GLY A 64 -14.80 20.09 5.42
CA GLY A 64 -15.13 18.91 4.65
C GLY A 64 -16.63 18.74 4.37
N LEU A 65 -16.98 17.62 3.74
CA LEU A 65 -18.35 17.31 3.33
C LEU A 65 -19.36 17.32 4.50
N VAL A 66 -18.94 16.90 5.69
CA VAL A 66 -19.81 16.90 6.89
C VAL A 66 -20.26 18.32 7.26
N TYR A 67 -19.51 19.33 6.85
CA TYR A 67 -19.84 20.75 7.06
C TYR A 67 -20.45 21.42 5.82
N GLY A 68 -20.80 20.62 4.79
CA GLY A 68 -21.44 21.10 3.58
C GLY A 68 -20.51 21.72 2.53
N GLU A 69 -19.18 21.60 2.70
CA GLU A 69 -18.19 22.16 1.78
C GLU A 69 -17.52 21.05 0.95
N PHE A 70 -17.56 21.18 -0.39
CA PHE A 70 -17.00 20.20 -1.31
C PHE A 70 -15.55 20.49 -1.71
N ALA A 71 -15.07 21.69 -1.51
CA ALA A 71 -13.74 22.12 -1.99
C ALA A 71 -12.61 21.29 -1.39
N GLN A 72 -12.65 21.04 -0.07
CA GLN A 72 -11.63 20.24 0.62
C GLN A 72 -11.65 18.77 0.20
N PHE A 73 -12.82 18.20 0.00
CA PHE A 73 -12.94 16.83 -0.52
C PHE A 73 -12.39 16.73 -1.95
N GLY A 74 -12.70 17.71 -2.81
CA GLY A 74 -12.15 17.79 -4.16
C GLY A 74 -10.62 17.92 -4.17
N ALA A 75 -10.06 18.74 -3.27
CA ALA A 75 -8.62 18.89 -3.10
C ALA A 75 -7.95 17.57 -2.67
N GLN A 76 -8.55 16.84 -1.72
CA GLN A 76 -8.04 15.54 -1.30
C GLN A 76 -8.10 14.50 -2.43
N ALA A 77 -9.20 14.43 -3.16
CA ALA A 77 -9.34 13.52 -4.30
C ALA A 77 -8.31 13.83 -5.40
N ALA A 78 -8.10 15.11 -5.72
CA ALA A 78 -7.09 15.54 -6.68
C ALA A 78 -5.66 15.21 -6.19
N GLY A 79 -5.37 15.46 -4.91
CA GLY A 79 -4.09 15.11 -4.30
C GLY A 79 -3.79 13.62 -4.36
N ILE A 80 -4.78 12.77 -4.09
CA ILE A 80 -4.68 11.31 -4.23
C ILE A 80 -4.39 10.94 -5.69
N GLY A 81 -5.12 11.52 -6.64
CA GLY A 81 -4.90 11.28 -8.07
C GLY A 81 -3.48 11.63 -8.51
N ILE A 82 -2.99 12.80 -8.11
CA ILE A 82 -1.62 13.25 -8.38
C ILE A 82 -0.60 12.28 -7.74
N THR A 83 -0.82 11.88 -6.51
CA THR A 83 0.05 10.92 -5.80
C THR A 83 0.12 9.59 -6.53
N ILE A 84 -1.01 9.06 -7.00
CA ILE A 84 -1.05 7.82 -7.79
C ILE A 84 -0.23 7.98 -9.08
N VAL A 85 -0.41 9.07 -9.80
CA VAL A 85 0.36 9.33 -11.05
C VAL A 85 1.86 9.39 -10.76
N ILE A 86 2.27 10.14 -9.74
CA ILE A 86 3.69 10.25 -9.36
C ILE A 86 4.25 8.89 -8.95
N ALA A 87 3.51 8.12 -8.14
CA ALA A 87 3.93 6.80 -7.69
C ALA A 87 4.10 5.83 -8.87
N VAL A 88 3.13 5.77 -9.78
CA VAL A 88 3.19 4.88 -10.96
C VAL A 88 4.33 5.29 -11.88
N VAL A 89 4.40 6.57 -12.28
CA VAL A 89 5.44 7.05 -13.20
C VAL A 89 6.83 6.91 -12.57
N GLY A 90 7.00 7.32 -11.31
CA GLY A 90 8.27 7.19 -10.59
C GLY A 90 8.71 5.73 -10.48
N THR A 91 7.80 4.82 -10.14
CA THR A 91 8.11 3.39 -10.06
C THR A 91 8.50 2.81 -11.42
N LEU A 92 7.80 3.18 -12.49
CA LEU A 92 8.15 2.71 -13.85
C LEU A 92 9.53 3.20 -14.29
N ILE A 93 9.89 4.44 -13.96
CA ILE A 93 11.22 4.99 -14.24
C ILE A 93 12.29 4.21 -13.45
N CYS A 94 12.10 4.06 -12.13
CA CYS A 94 13.02 3.30 -11.29
C CYS A 94 13.16 1.85 -11.76
N TYR A 95 12.04 1.21 -12.09
CA TYR A 95 12.02 -0.15 -12.64
C TYR A 95 12.82 -0.24 -13.96
N GLY A 96 12.61 0.71 -14.87
CA GLY A 96 13.34 0.76 -16.15
C GLY A 96 14.84 0.92 -15.95
N ILE A 97 15.27 1.83 -15.06
CA ILE A 97 16.67 2.06 -14.73
C ILE A 97 17.28 0.79 -14.10
N THR A 98 16.60 0.21 -13.12
CA THR A 98 17.07 -1.01 -12.45
C THR A 98 17.22 -2.14 -13.45
N ARG A 99 16.24 -2.38 -14.34
CA ARG A 99 16.31 -3.40 -15.38
C ARG A 99 17.48 -3.19 -16.33
N LEU A 100 17.77 -1.94 -16.68
CA LEU A 100 18.90 -1.59 -17.55
C LEU A 100 20.25 -1.90 -16.88
N LEU A 101 20.36 -1.65 -15.57
CA LEU A 101 21.60 -1.83 -14.82
C LEU A 101 21.84 -3.30 -14.41
N THR A 102 20.78 -4.03 -14.06
CA THR A 102 20.89 -5.39 -13.48
C THR A 102 20.49 -6.50 -14.45
N GLY A 103 19.83 -6.16 -15.57
CA GLY A 103 19.33 -7.10 -16.59
C GLY A 103 18.07 -7.82 -16.15
N LYS A 104 18.10 -8.66 -15.12
CA LYS A 104 16.94 -9.36 -14.55
C LYS A 104 16.49 -8.66 -13.27
N ILE A 105 15.18 -8.49 -13.10
CA ILE A 105 14.56 -7.91 -11.89
C ILE A 105 13.84 -9.00 -11.08
N ARG A 106 13.42 -10.08 -11.73
CA ARG A 106 12.77 -11.21 -11.08
C ARG A 106 13.67 -12.45 -11.21
N VAL A 107 13.74 -13.21 -10.14
CA VAL A 107 14.42 -14.51 -10.13
C VAL A 107 13.68 -15.53 -10.96
N ASP A 108 14.34 -16.63 -11.32
CA ASP A 108 13.70 -17.72 -12.05
C ASP A 108 12.64 -18.40 -11.16
N LEU A 109 11.58 -18.91 -11.77
CA LEU A 109 10.45 -19.53 -11.04
C LEU A 109 10.91 -20.67 -10.11
N ARG A 110 11.94 -21.41 -10.50
CA ARG A 110 12.52 -22.47 -9.67
C ARG A 110 13.08 -21.92 -8.35
N ASP A 111 13.83 -20.83 -8.42
CA ASP A 111 14.43 -20.19 -7.25
C ASP A 111 13.36 -19.58 -6.34
N GLU A 112 12.33 -18.99 -6.94
CA GLU A 112 11.17 -18.45 -6.22
C GLU A 112 10.41 -19.55 -5.45
N LEU A 113 10.21 -20.72 -6.08
CA LEU A 113 9.53 -21.86 -5.45
C LEU A 113 10.38 -22.55 -4.37
N MET A 114 11.72 -22.52 -4.49
CA MET A 114 12.61 -23.03 -3.43
C MET A 114 12.72 -22.07 -2.23
N GLY A 115 12.35 -20.82 -2.38
CA GLY A 115 12.54 -19.76 -1.41
C GLY A 115 13.85 -18.98 -1.65
N LEU A 116 13.74 -17.65 -1.58
CA LEU A 116 14.86 -16.76 -1.88
C LEU A 116 15.95 -16.80 -0.82
N ASP A 117 15.63 -17.12 0.42
CA ASP A 117 16.59 -17.24 1.50
C ASP A 117 17.65 -18.30 1.14
N VAL A 118 17.21 -19.46 0.68
CA VAL A 118 18.13 -20.54 0.30
C VAL A 118 18.75 -20.30 -1.08
N SER A 119 17.96 -19.92 -2.08
CA SER A 119 18.42 -19.86 -3.47
C SER A 119 19.25 -18.64 -3.81
N GLN A 120 19.03 -17.51 -3.12
CA GLN A 120 19.70 -16.23 -3.41
C GLN A 120 20.61 -15.75 -2.28
N HIS A 121 20.22 -15.96 -1.01
CA HIS A 121 20.97 -15.48 0.14
C HIS A 121 21.83 -16.58 0.79
N GLY A 122 21.56 -17.85 0.52
CA GLY A 122 22.27 -18.97 1.15
C GLY A 122 22.03 -19.05 2.66
N GLU A 123 20.89 -18.54 3.11
CA GLU A 123 20.50 -18.48 4.52
C GLU A 123 19.26 -19.35 4.74
N ALA A 124 19.07 -19.79 5.98
CA ALA A 124 17.85 -20.46 6.43
C ALA A 124 17.35 -19.75 7.69
N ALA A 125 16.04 -19.46 7.73
CA ALA A 125 15.41 -18.83 8.89
C ALA A 125 15.53 -19.68 10.16
N TYR A 126 15.59 -20.99 10.00
CA TYR A 126 15.82 -21.95 11.07
C TYR A 126 17.08 -22.75 10.77
N PRO A 127 18.12 -22.67 11.62
CA PRO A 127 19.31 -23.50 11.44
C PRO A 127 18.93 -24.98 11.53
N SER A 128 19.50 -25.78 10.64
CA SER A 128 19.36 -27.24 10.72
C SER A 128 19.85 -27.68 12.10
N PHE A 129 18.99 -28.34 12.86
CA PHE A 129 19.40 -28.97 14.12
C PHE A 129 20.25 -30.20 13.74
N ASN A 130 21.58 -30.07 13.88
CA ASN A 130 22.51 -31.18 13.69
C ASN A 130 22.08 -32.35 14.63
N GLY A 131 21.44 -33.36 14.04
CA GLY A 131 21.02 -34.55 14.76
C GLY A 131 19.59 -35.04 14.48
N LEU A 132 18.79 -34.30 13.74
CA LEU A 132 17.44 -34.70 13.31
C LEU A 132 17.29 -34.94 11.81
N ASP A 133 18.30 -34.59 11.01
CA ASP A 133 18.35 -34.82 9.56
C ASP A 133 19.30 -36.02 9.27
N ASN A 134 18.89 -37.25 9.64
CA ASN A 134 19.49 -38.51 9.15
C ASN A 134 18.48 -39.27 8.34
#